data_525728d0b0cac64be8aaf54491318baf
#
_entry.id   525728d0b0cac64be8aaf54491318baf
#
_cell.length_a   1.000
_cell.length_b   1.000
_cell.length_c   1.000
_cell.angle_alpha   90.00
_cell.angle_beta   90.00
_cell.angle_gamma   90.00
#
_symmetry.space_group_name_H-M   'P 1'
#
loop_
_entity.id
_entity.type
_entity.pdbx_description
1 polymer ?
#
loop_
_entity_poly.entity_id
_entity_poly.type
_entity_poly.pdbx_seq_one_letter_code
_entity_poly.pdbx_strand_id
1 'polypeptide(L)'
;MRALMRKTLVIGLLISASFVFGQATSGSQAAPAKPSTAAKVPVHTAVAAKPTAIIDTTVGKMTCTLFPDKAPIGVANFIGLATGTKEWKNPVGTTKHGVPLYDNTIFHRVIPEFMIQGGDPAGTGSGPDPVPQFKNEVSPDLLFDVPGRLAYANAGPNTNSSQFFITEVATLHLNGGYTIFGQCDEATVTLVKQITHMATDPRNDRPFRAVKILHITIVKGAGTAHPAGTAAKKPATAAPAKPAASSNQ
;
A
#
# COMPACT_ATOMS: atom_id res chain seq x y z
N MET A 1 -4.67 -50.16 -34.67
CA MET A 1 -6.07 -50.07 -35.09
C MET A 1 -6.47 -48.61 -34.96
N ARG A 2 -6.43 -47.84 -36.02
CA ARG A 2 -7.52 -47.41 -36.96
C ARG A 2 -8.62 -46.71 -36.17
N ALA A 3 -8.63 -45.39 -36.30
CA ALA A 3 -9.43 -44.50 -37.14
C ALA A 3 -10.69 -44.04 -36.37
N LEU A 4 -11.20 -42.84 -36.41
CA LEU A 4 -11.67 -42.10 -37.58
C LEU A 4 -11.94 -40.63 -37.25
N MET A 5 -11.56 -39.77 -38.15
CA MET A 5 -11.97 -38.38 -38.35
C MET A 5 -13.51 -38.24 -38.50
N ARG A 6 -14.08 -37.15 -37.99
CA ARG A 6 -15.24 -36.53 -38.64
C ARG A 6 -15.12 -34.98 -38.61
N LYS A 7 -14.89 -34.43 -39.77
CA LYS A 7 -15.14 -33.07 -40.17
C LYS A 7 -16.64 -32.89 -40.40
N THR A 8 -17.20 -31.78 -39.96
CA THR A 8 -18.46 -31.28 -40.52
C THR A 8 -18.36 -29.80 -40.75
N LEU A 9 -18.49 -29.42 -42.00
CA LEU A 9 -18.55 -28.13 -42.62
C LEU A 9 -20.02 -27.85 -42.97
N VAL A 10 -20.57 -26.66 -42.67
CA VAL A 10 -21.76 -26.06 -43.31
C VAL A 10 -21.67 -24.54 -43.10
N ILE A 11 -21.28 -23.74 -44.04
CA ILE A 11 -22.02 -23.02 -45.14
C ILE A 11 -23.16 -22.14 -44.57
N GLY A 12 -22.97 -20.89 -44.52
CA GLY A 12 -23.36 -19.69 -45.19
C GLY A 12 -24.85 -19.34 -45.25
N LEU A 13 -25.18 -18.10 -44.92
CA LEU A 13 -26.23 -17.39 -45.60
C LEU A 13 -26.08 -15.85 -45.41
N LEU A 14 -25.84 -15.18 -46.47
CA LEU A 14 -25.97 -13.71 -46.72
C LEU A 14 -27.45 -13.38 -46.88
N ILE A 15 -27.94 -12.34 -46.24
CA ILE A 15 -29.14 -11.61 -46.68
C ILE A 15 -28.88 -10.14 -46.62
N SER A 16 -28.88 -9.55 -47.82
CA SER A 16 -28.94 -8.09 -48.13
C SER A 16 -30.38 -7.67 -48.30
N ALA A 17 -30.74 -6.48 -47.85
CA ALA A 17 -31.82 -5.64 -48.42
C ALA A 17 -31.78 -4.32 -47.63
N SER A 18 -31.38 -3.23 -48.20
CA SER A 18 -31.94 -2.26 -49.19
C SER A 18 -32.92 -1.26 -48.57
N PHE A 19 -32.46 0.00 -48.62
CA PHE A 19 -33.11 1.27 -48.92
C PHE A 19 -34.57 1.53 -48.50
N VAL A 20 -34.77 2.67 -47.80
CA VAL A 20 -35.74 3.70 -48.24
C VAL A 20 -35.29 5.10 -47.82
N PHE A 21 -35.25 5.98 -48.81
CA PHE A 21 -35.13 7.43 -48.75
C PHE A 21 -36.47 8.05 -48.32
N GLY A 22 -36.43 9.09 -47.50
CA GLY A 22 -37.59 9.95 -47.24
C GLY A 22 -37.13 11.38 -46.93
N GLN A 23 -37.20 12.27 -47.91
CA GLN A 23 -37.08 13.73 -47.76
C GLN A 23 -38.40 14.35 -47.35
N ALA A 24 -38.34 15.46 -46.58
CA ALA A 24 -38.96 16.78 -46.79
C ALA A 24 -39.17 17.48 -45.43
N THR A 25 -38.58 18.58 -45.28
CA THR A 25 -38.86 20.02 -45.50
C THR A 25 -39.39 20.77 -44.26
N SER A 26 -38.90 22.01 -44.19
CA SER A 26 -39.46 23.23 -43.56
C SER A 26 -39.14 23.47 -42.10
N GLY A 27 -38.20 24.28 -41.66
CA GLY A 27 -38.25 25.73 -41.80
C GLY A 27 -38.77 26.36 -40.50
N SER A 28 -37.84 26.73 -39.57
CA SER A 28 -38.10 27.88 -38.69
C SER A 28 -36.75 28.38 -38.13
N GLN A 29 -36.41 29.59 -38.57
CA GLN A 29 -35.31 30.39 -38.02
C GLN A 29 -35.67 30.83 -36.59
N ALA A 30 -34.84 30.51 -35.63
CA ALA A 30 -34.79 31.17 -34.33
C ALA A 30 -33.37 31.73 -34.11
N ALA A 31 -33.32 32.99 -33.70
CA ALA A 31 -32.17 33.85 -33.55
C ALA A 31 -31.04 33.27 -32.67
N PRO A 32 -29.77 33.72 -32.87
CA PRO A 32 -28.63 33.18 -32.08
C PRO A 32 -28.64 33.69 -30.67
N ALA A 33 -28.81 32.77 -29.72
CA ALA A 33 -28.57 33.01 -28.30
C ALA A 33 -27.05 33.12 -28.05
N LYS A 34 -26.63 34.20 -27.40
CA LYS A 34 -25.25 34.45 -26.99
C LYS A 34 -24.71 33.28 -26.17
N PRO A 35 -23.45 32.83 -26.37
CA PRO A 35 -22.85 31.84 -25.52
C PRO A 35 -22.60 32.43 -24.13
N SER A 36 -23.31 31.92 -23.13
CA SER A 36 -23.02 32.15 -21.74
C SER A 36 -21.72 31.43 -21.41
N THR A 37 -20.66 32.17 -21.17
CA THR A 37 -19.37 31.66 -20.70
C THR A 37 -19.56 31.20 -19.26
N ALA A 38 -20.01 29.95 -19.07
CA ALA A 38 -19.95 29.29 -17.76
C ALA A 38 -18.48 29.10 -17.40
N ALA A 39 -17.99 29.91 -16.51
CA ALA A 39 -16.68 29.77 -15.91
C ALA A 39 -16.59 28.35 -15.31
N LYS A 40 -15.71 27.55 -15.91
CA LYS A 40 -15.36 26.19 -15.43
C LYS A 40 -14.64 26.37 -14.10
N VAL A 41 -15.39 26.30 -12.99
CA VAL A 41 -14.82 26.26 -11.64
C VAL A 41 -13.92 25.01 -11.61
N PRO A 42 -12.62 25.11 -11.28
CA PRO A 42 -11.79 23.94 -11.15
C PRO A 42 -12.34 23.13 -9.99
N VAL A 43 -12.92 21.96 -10.29
CA VAL A 43 -13.23 20.97 -9.28
C VAL A 43 -11.89 20.51 -8.72
N HIS A 44 -11.48 21.07 -7.59
CA HIS A 44 -10.42 20.50 -6.78
C HIS A 44 -10.94 19.15 -6.27
N THR A 45 -10.62 18.09 -6.99
CA THR A 45 -10.80 16.74 -6.50
C THR A 45 -9.92 16.65 -5.25
N ALA A 46 -10.53 16.77 -4.08
CA ALA A 46 -9.84 16.53 -2.81
C ALA A 46 -9.27 15.12 -2.89
N VAL A 47 -7.95 15.00 -2.98
CA VAL A 47 -7.26 13.71 -2.90
C VAL A 47 -7.64 13.14 -1.55
N ALA A 48 -8.44 12.07 -1.55
CA ALA A 48 -8.85 11.41 -0.31
C ALA A 48 -7.58 11.04 0.47
N ALA A 49 -7.47 11.55 1.69
CA ALA A 49 -6.29 11.32 2.50
C ALA A 49 -6.11 9.83 2.75
N LYS A 50 -4.88 9.33 2.50
CA LYS A 50 -4.55 7.91 2.61
C LYS A 50 -4.67 7.43 4.06
N PRO A 51 -5.22 6.23 4.32
CA PRO A 51 -5.26 5.66 5.66
C PRO A 51 -3.84 5.45 6.19
N THR A 52 -3.68 5.56 7.50
CA THR A 52 -2.42 5.30 8.21
C THR A 52 -2.62 4.16 9.19
N ALA A 53 -1.74 3.16 9.14
CA ALA A 53 -1.65 2.10 10.12
C ALA A 53 -0.63 2.48 11.20
N ILE A 54 -1.05 2.45 12.46
CA ILE A 54 -0.19 2.58 13.63
C ILE A 54 -0.08 1.20 14.25
N ILE A 55 1.11 0.59 14.19
CA ILE A 55 1.39 -0.75 14.70
C ILE A 55 2.11 -0.60 16.03
N ASP A 56 1.40 -0.81 17.12
CA ASP A 56 1.98 -0.82 18.46
C ASP A 56 2.66 -2.17 18.72
N THR A 57 3.93 -2.13 19.11
CA THR A 57 4.71 -3.34 19.39
C THR A 57 5.34 -3.32 20.77
N THR A 58 5.86 -4.45 21.23
CA THR A 58 6.57 -4.55 22.50
C THR A 58 7.90 -3.77 22.56
N VAL A 59 8.38 -3.25 21.42
CA VAL A 59 9.66 -2.52 21.33
C VAL A 59 9.51 -1.10 20.77
N GLY A 60 8.30 -0.69 20.44
CA GLY A 60 8.01 0.65 19.92
C GLY A 60 6.84 0.67 18.97
N LYS A 61 6.55 1.86 18.46
CA LYS A 61 5.43 2.15 17.55
C LYS A 61 5.94 2.33 16.13
N MET A 62 5.24 1.72 15.17
CA MET A 62 5.50 1.87 13.74
C MET A 62 4.34 2.59 13.08
N THR A 63 4.62 3.50 12.17
CA THR A 63 3.61 4.30 11.45
C THR A 63 3.78 4.13 9.95
N CYS A 64 2.76 3.65 9.26
CA CYS A 64 2.81 3.37 7.83
C CYS A 64 1.58 3.95 7.12
N THR A 65 1.80 4.76 6.08
CA THR A 65 0.75 5.24 5.17
C THR A 65 0.38 4.11 4.21
N LEU A 66 -0.91 3.80 4.09
CA LEU A 66 -1.42 2.75 3.20
C LEU A 66 -1.78 3.31 1.82
N PHE A 67 -1.72 2.46 0.79
CA PHE A 67 -1.92 2.83 -0.61
C PHE A 67 -3.14 2.14 -1.24
N PRO A 68 -4.39 2.51 -0.85
CA PRO A 68 -5.60 1.88 -1.38
C PRO A 68 -5.80 2.13 -2.88
N ASP A 69 -5.16 3.15 -3.44
CA ASP A 69 -5.12 3.48 -4.87
C ASP A 69 -4.22 2.52 -5.67
N LYS A 70 -3.23 1.90 -5.03
CA LYS A 70 -2.25 1.00 -5.67
C LYS A 70 -2.51 -0.48 -5.37
N ALA A 71 -3.00 -0.78 -4.18
CA ALA A 71 -3.27 -2.13 -3.71
C ALA A 71 -4.63 -2.19 -2.97
N PRO A 72 -5.76 -1.96 -3.66
CA PRO A 72 -7.07 -1.90 -3.03
C PRO A 72 -7.46 -3.18 -2.29
N ILE A 73 -7.17 -4.36 -2.85
CA ILE A 73 -7.48 -5.66 -2.21
C ILE A 73 -6.59 -5.85 -0.98
N GLY A 74 -5.29 -5.62 -1.12
CA GLY A 74 -4.32 -5.76 -0.02
C GLY A 74 -4.62 -4.81 1.13
N VAL A 75 -4.88 -3.54 0.85
CA VAL A 75 -5.22 -2.56 1.89
C VAL A 75 -6.54 -2.92 2.58
N ALA A 76 -7.59 -3.29 1.83
CA ALA A 76 -8.87 -3.70 2.42
C ALA A 76 -8.71 -4.96 3.29
N ASN A 77 -7.93 -5.94 2.82
CA ASN A 77 -7.61 -7.15 3.58
C ASN A 77 -6.86 -6.82 4.88
N PHE A 78 -5.80 -6.00 4.81
CA PHE A 78 -5.01 -5.61 5.97
C PHE A 78 -5.85 -4.86 7.01
N ILE A 79 -6.62 -3.86 6.59
CA ILE A 79 -7.50 -3.10 7.47
C ILE A 79 -8.54 -4.02 8.11
N GLY A 80 -9.19 -4.88 7.32
CA GLY A 80 -10.20 -5.81 7.82
C GLY A 80 -9.67 -6.76 8.89
N LEU A 81 -8.45 -7.29 8.69
CA LEU A 81 -7.77 -8.17 9.64
C LEU A 81 -7.29 -7.41 10.88
N ALA A 82 -6.76 -6.19 10.71
CA ALA A 82 -6.28 -5.34 11.79
C ALA A 82 -7.41 -4.87 12.71
N THR A 83 -8.59 -4.59 12.17
CA THR A 83 -9.75 -4.08 12.92
C THR A 83 -10.71 -5.19 13.37
N GLY A 84 -10.49 -6.45 12.95
CA GLY A 84 -11.41 -7.56 13.21
C GLY A 84 -12.70 -7.51 12.40
N THR A 85 -12.83 -6.61 11.43
CA THR A 85 -14.03 -6.51 10.57
C THR A 85 -14.05 -7.58 9.47
N LYS A 86 -12.91 -8.24 9.22
CA LYS A 86 -12.81 -9.41 8.35
C LYS A 86 -12.67 -10.67 9.18
N GLU A 87 -13.48 -11.68 8.89
CA GLU A 87 -13.38 -12.99 9.49
C GLU A 87 -12.11 -13.70 9.06
N TRP A 88 -11.54 -14.49 9.96
CA TRP A 88 -10.34 -15.27 9.73
C TRP A 88 -10.37 -16.58 10.52
N LYS A 89 -9.58 -17.56 10.12
CA LYS A 89 -9.45 -18.85 10.82
C LYS A 89 -8.16 -18.87 11.63
N ASN A 90 -8.27 -19.28 12.89
CA ASN A 90 -7.09 -19.52 13.70
C ASN A 90 -6.33 -20.80 13.25
N PRO A 91 -5.11 -21.05 13.73
CA PRO A 91 -4.30 -22.19 13.27
C PRO A 91 -4.96 -23.58 13.45
N VAL A 92 -5.95 -23.70 14.33
CA VAL A 92 -6.73 -24.95 14.52
C VAL A 92 -8.04 -24.95 13.74
N GLY A 93 -8.22 -24.02 12.79
CA GLY A 93 -9.36 -23.99 11.86
C GLY A 93 -10.63 -23.31 12.38
N THR A 94 -10.62 -22.76 13.62
CA THR A 94 -11.80 -22.08 14.18
C THR A 94 -11.93 -20.67 13.58
N THR A 95 -13.11 -20.35 13.07
CA THR A 95 -13.42 -19.01 12.56
C THR A 95 -13.52 -18.00 13.70
N LYS A 96 -12.90 -16.85 13.53
CA LYS A 96 -12.92 -15.70 14.42
C LYS A 96 -13.74 -14.58 13.81
N HIS A 97 -14.66 -14.02 14.57
CA HIS A 97 -15.55 -12.94 14.20
C HIS A 97 -15.32 -11.75 15.14
N GLY A 98 -15.18 -10.55 14.60
CA GLY A 98 -14.99 -9.34 15.42
C GLY A 98 -13.68 -9.28 16.20
N VAL A 99 -12.68 -10.11 15.84
CA VAL A 99 -11.40 -10.22 16.54
C VAL A 99 -10.27 -9.79 15.62
N PRO A 100 -9.46 -8.78 16.00
CA PRO A 100 -8.24 -8.42 15.26
C PRO A 100 -7.28 -9.61 15.15
N LEU A 101 -6.84 -9.90 13.90
CA LEU A 101 -5.95 -11.03 13.65
C LEU A 101 -4.55 -10.77 14.20
N TYR A 102 -4.07 -9.53 14.02
CA TYR A 102 -2.67 -9.20 14.27
C TYR A 102 -2.32 -9.05 15.76
N ASP A 103 -3.32 -8.87 16.62
CA ASP A 103 -3.11 -8.72 18.06
C ASP A 103 -2.41 -9.95 18.66
N ASN A 104 -1.31 -9.71 19.37
CA ASN A 104 -0.43 -10.71 19.96
C ASN A 104 0.33 -11.62 18.98
N THR A 105 0.25 -11.39 17.65
CA THR A 105 1.14 -12.03 16.69
C THR A 105 2.56 -11.48 16.82
N ILE A 106 3.53 -12.16 16.22
CA ILE A 106 4.95 -11.81 16.34
C ILE A 106 5.58 -11.55 14.98
N PHE A 107 6.67 -10.80 14.98
CA PHE A 107 7.61 -10.83 13.87
C PHE A 107 8.45 -12.10 14.02
N HIS A 108 8.07 -13.12 13.24
CA HIS A 108 8.64 -14.48 13.39
C HIS A 108 9.92 -14.69 12.57
N ARG A 109 10.25 -13.77 11.65
CA ARG A 109 11.47 -13.78 10.85
C ARG A 109 12.00 -12.37 10.69
N VAL A 110 13.27 -12.15 11.05
CA VAL A 110 13.94 -10.86 10.93
C VAL A 110 15.35 -11.08 10.36
N ILE A 111 15.71 -10.32 9.33
CA ILE A 111 17.00 -10.45 8.65
C ILE A 111 17.63 -9.08 8.51
N PRO A 112 18.86 -8.88 9.04
CA PRO A 112 19.62 -7.65 8.86
C PRO A 112 19.82 -7.30 7.40
N GLU A 113 19.82 -5.99 7.09
CA GLU A 113 19.96 -5.44 5.75
C GLU A 113 18.87 -5.96 4.77
N PHE A 114 17.72 -6.41 5.31
CA PHE A 114 16.62 -6.89 4.48
C PHE A 114 15.25 -6.47 5.03
N MET A 115 14.64 -7.22 5.98
CA MET A 115 13.26 -6.96 6.42
C MET A 115 12.92 -7.63 7.76
N ILE A 116 11.77 -7.22 8.33
CA ILE A 116 11.04 -7.94 9.37
C ILE A 116 9.75 -8.49 8.79
N GLN A 117 9.40 -9.76 9.09
CA GLN A 117 8.19 -10.44 8.60
C GLN A 117 7.33 -10.93 9.77
N GLY A 118 6.03 -10.65 9.69
CA GLY A 118 5.02 -11.02 10.69
C GLY A 118 3.65 -11.28 10.09
N GLY A 119 2.60 -11.28 10.94
CA GLY A 119 1.21 -11.43 10.49
C GLY A 119 0.74 -12.87 10.30
N ASP A 120 1.49 -13.85 10.80
CA ASP A 120 1.07 -15.25 10.93
C ASP A 120 0.48 -15.50 12.32
N PRO A 121 -0.80 -15.86 12.46
CA PRO A 121 -1.41 -16.20 13.75
C PRO A 121 -0.76 -17.41 14.44
N ALA A 122 -0.16 -18.34 13.67
CA ALA A 122 0.60 -19.46 14.21
C ALA A 122 2.01 -19.03 14.70
N GLY A 123 2.50 -17.88 14.21
CA GLY A 123 3.83 -17.37 14.55
C GLY A 123 4.98 -18.22 14.04
N THR A 124 4.77 -19.06 13.05
CA THR A 124 5.76 -19.99 12.48
C THR A 124 6.29 -19.56 11.12
N GLY A 125 5.54 -18.72 10.42
CA GLY A 125 5.76 -18.33 9.02
C GLY A 125 5.28 -19.36 8.00
N SER A 126 4.91 -20.55 8.43
CA SER A 126 4.41 -21.67 7.61
C SER A 126 3.09 -22.23 8.12
N GLY A 127 2.36 -21.46 8.94
CA GLY A 127 1.01 -21.81 9.38
C GLY A 127 0.01 -21.79 8.23
N PRO A 128 -1.18 -22.38 8.43
CA PRO A 128 -2.24 -22.35 7.43
C PRO A 128 -2.70 -20.90 7.18
N ASP A 129 -3.10 -20.62 5.94
CA ASP A 129 -3.63 -19.31 5.59
C ASP A 129 -4.91 -19.01 6.38
N PRO A 130 -4.94 -17.91 7.16
CA PRO A 130 -6.11 -17.58 7.98
C PRO A 130 -7.28 -17.03 7.17
N VAL A 131 -7.02 -16.59 5.94
CA VAL A 131 -8.00 -16.06 4.98
C VAL A 131 -7.70 -16.59 3.59
N PRO A 132 -8.67 -16.61 2.67
CA PRO A 132 -8.42 -16.97 1.27
C PRO A 132 -7.31 -16.13 0.65
N GLN A 133 -6.46 -16.79 -0.12
CA GLN A 133 -5.40 -16.13 -0.88
C GLN A 133 -5.96 -15.17 -1.92
N PHE A 134 -5.22 -14.11 -2.22
CA PHE A 134 -5.56 -13.15 -3.26
C PHE A 134 -4.36 -12.84 -4.17
N LYS A 135 -4.68 -12.36 -5.37
CA LYS A 135 -3.69 -12.07 -6.41
C LYS A 135 -2.76 -10.91 -6.05
N ASN A 136 -1.57 -10.90 -6.63
CA ASN A 136 -0.65 -9.77 -6.52
C ASN A 136 -1.25 -8.50 -7.15
N GLU A 137 -1.05 -7.38 -6.46
CA GLU A 137 -1.33 -6.04 -6.95
C GLU A 137 0.02 -5.32 -7.14
N VAL A 138 0.52 -5.36 -8.37
CA VAL A 138 1.83 -4.81 -8.73
C VAL A 138 1.64 -3.55 -9.55
N SER A 139 2.36 -2.49 -9.23
CA SER A 139 2.36 -1.21 -9.94
C SER A 139 3.78 -0.90 -10.44
N PRO A 140 3.98 -0.53 -11.71
CA PRO A 140 5.31 -0.25 -12.26
C PRO A 140 6.00 0.97 -11.64
N ASP A 141 5.22 1.87 -11.07
CA ASP A 141 5.67 3.09 -10.39
C ASP A 141 5.78 2.95 -8.87
N LEU A 142 5.58 1.73 -8.33
CA LEU A 142 5.72 1.43 -6.91
C LEU A 142 6.70 0.28 -6.72
N LEU A 143 7.94 0.63 -6.44
CA LEU A 143 9.08 -0.29 -6.39
C LEU A 143 9.64 -0.39 -4.96
N PHE A 144 10.45 -1.42 -4.71
CA PHE A 144 11.23 -1.58 -3.48
C PHE A 144 12.55 -0.78 -3.55
N ASP A 145 12.48 0.46 -3.99
CA ASP A 145 13.60 1.38 -4.23
C ASP A 145 14.00 2.23 -3.01
N VAL A 146 13.18 2.18 -1.97
CA VAL A 146 13.45 2.86 -0.69
C VAL A 146 13.17 1.93 0.50
N PRO A 147 13.79 2.18 1.68
CA PRO A 147 13.47 1.46 2.90
C PRO A 147 12.04 1.73 3.38
N GLY A 148 11.51 0.88 4.25
CA GLY A 148 10.19 1.06 4.86
C GLY A 148 9.01 0.66 3.97
N ARG A 149 9.23 -0.06 2.86
CA ARG A 149 8.11 -0.63 2.08
C ARG A 149 7.38 -1.67 2.91
N LEU A 150 6.06 -1.48 3.05
CA LEU A 150 5.14 -2.42 3.67
C LEU A 150 4.49 -3.25 2.58
N ALA A 151 4.74 -4.57 2.58
CA ALA A 151 4.30 -5.46 1.51
C ALA A 151 3.82 -6.81 2.05
N TYR A 152 2.98 -7.51 1.27
CA TYR A 152 2.57 -8.88 1.59
C TYR A 152 3.69 -9.87 1.32
N ALA A 153 3.92 -10.78 2.27
CA ALA A 153 4.66 -12.00 2.04
C ALA A 153 3.79 -13.01 1.28
N ASN A 154 4.40 -13.78 0.39
CA ASN A 154 3.73 -14.82 -0.37
C ASN A 154 4.63 -16.05 -0.58
N ALA A 155 4.06 -17.18 -0.94
CA ALA A 155 4.74 -18.43 -1.27
C ALA A 155 4.84 -18.65 -2.81
N GLY A 156 4.80 -17.58 -3.57
CA GLY A 156 4.78 -17.54 -5.03
C GLY A 156 3.67 -16.62 -5.53
N PRO A 157 3.54 -16.43 -6.84
CA PRO A 157 2.57 -15.49 -7.42
C PRO A 157 1.14 -15.75 -6.94
N ASN A 158 0.43 -14.70 -6.52
CA ASN A 158 -0.98 -14.74 -6.17
C ASN A 158 -1.34 -15.59 -4.92
N THR A 159 -0.40 -15.73 -3.98
CA THR A 159 -0.62 -16.44 -2.72
C THR A 159 -0.56 -15.51 -1.50
N ASN A 160 -0.93 -14.23 -1.67
CA ASN A 160 -1.03 -13.29 -0.56
C ASN A 160 -2.16 -13.70 0.39
N SER A 161 -1.94 -13.61 1.71
CA SER A 161 -2.95 -13.91 2.73
C SER A 161 -2.92 -12.89 3.87
N SER A 162 -2.32 -13.21 5.02
CA SER A 162 -2.21 -12.29 6.16
C SER A 162 -0.79 -11.83 6.47
N GLN A 163 0.22 -12.59 6.07
CA GLN A 163 1.61 -12.28 6.38
C GLN A 163 2.09 -11.06 5.60
N PHE A 164 2.84 -10.19 6.28
CA PHE A 164 3.43 -9.00 5.69
C PHE A 164 4.86 -8.81 6.15
N PHE A 165 5.60 -7.96 5.44
CA PHE A 165 6.94 -7.57 5.83
C PHE A 165 7.16 -6.06 5.66
N ILE A 166 8.14 -5.53 6.42
CA ILE A 166 8.60 -4.14 6.31
C ILE A 166 10.08 -4.18 6.00
N THR A 167 10.51 -3.52 4.92
CA THR A 167 11.91 -3.51 4.49
C THR A 167 12.76 -2.56 5.34
N GLU A 168 13.99 -3.00 5.69
CA GLU A 168 14.99 -2.16 6.34
C GLU A 168 15.70 -1.25 5.33
N VAL A 169 15.96 -1.79 4.13
CA VAL A 169 16.70 -1.14 3.05
C VAL A 169 15.93 -1.26 1.73
N ALA A 170 16.40 -0.60 0.68
CA ALA A 170 15.92 -0.85 -0.68
C ALA A 170 16.21 -2.30 -1.10
N THR A 171 15.22 -2.98 -1.68
CA THR A 171 15.27 -4.42 -2.02
C THR A 171 14.78 -4.66 -3.44
N LEU A 172 15.48 -4.08 -4.42
CA LEU A 172 15.07 -4.04 -5.83
C LEU A 172 14.78 -5.42 -6.44
N HIS A 173 15.40 -6.48 -5.91
CA HIS A 173 15.18 -7.86 -6.35
C HIS A 173 13.77 -8.39 -6.07
N LEU A 174 12.98 -7.71 -5.23
CA LEU A 174 11.59 -8.05 -4.94
C LEU A 174 10.58 -7.41 -5.90
N ASN A 175 11.03 -6.51 -6.77
CA ASN A 175 10.15 -5.80 -7.70
C ASN A 175 9.35 -6.77 -8.58
N GLY A 176 8.05 -6.50 -8.73
CA GLY A 176 7.14 -7.30 -9.54
C GLY A 176 6.66 -8.61 -8.89
N GLY A 177 7.27 -9.06 -7.78
CA GLY A 177 6.92 -10.31 -7.10
C GLY A 177 5.96 -10.17 -5.94
N TYR A 178 5.83 -8.97 -5.37
CA TYR A 178 5.11 -8.73 -4.13
C TYR A 178 4.18 -7.53 -4.21
N THR A 179 3.08 -7.59 -3.47
CA THR A 179 2.12 -6.48 -3.34
C THR A 179 2.62 -5.47 -2.31
N ILE A 180 3.15 -4.33 -2.75
CA ILE A 180 3.43 -3.19 -1.88
C ILE A 180 2.11 -2.49 -1.61
N PHE A 181 1.71 -2.38 -0.34
CA PHE A 181 0.45 -1.76 0.03
C PHE A 181 0.60 -0.58 1.00
N GLY A 182 1.84 -0.21 1.35
CA GLY A 182 2.12 0.95 2.19
C GLY A 182 3.58 1.37 2.21
N GLN A 183 3.82 2.51 2.87
CA GLN A 183 5.13 3.08 3.15
C GLN A 183 5.19 3.53 4.59
N CYS A 184 6.18 3.06 5.31
CA CYS A 184 6.43 3.45 6.69
C CYS A 184 7.35 4.69 6.75
N ASP A 185 7.22 5.45 7.84
CA ASP A 185 8.03 6.63 8.10
C ASP A 185 9.47 6.28 8.52
N GLU A 186 10.34 7.29 8.57
CA GLU A 186 11.76 7.14 8.90
C GLU A 186 11.98 6.63 10.33
N ALA A 187 11.13 7.04 11.28
CA ALA A 187 11.19 6.55 12.66
C ALA A 187 10.91 5.03 12.72
N THR A 188 9.94 4.57 11.93
CA THR A 188 9.66 3.15 11.76
C THR A 188 10.82 2.40 11.14
N VAL A 189 11.45 2.93 10.08
CA VAL A 189 12.64 2.31 9.45
C VAL A 189 13.77 2.17 10.47
N THR A 190 13.99 3.18 11.30
CA THR A 190 14.97 3.10 12.39
C THR A 190 14.64 1.99 13.39
N LEU A 191 13.37 1.82 13.76
CA LEU A 191 12.93 0.75 14.64
C LEU A 191 13.04 -0.63 13.96
N VAL A 192 12.70 -0.74 12.68
CA VAL A 192 12.89 -1.95 11.87
C VAL A 192 14.36 -2.37 11.88
N LYS A 193 15.29 -1.43 11.68
CA LYS A 193 16.72 -1.69 11.76
C LYS A 193 17.15 -2.23 13.13
N GLN A 194 16.62 -1.69 14.22
CA GLN A 194 16.90 -2.21 15.56
C GLN A 194 16.40 -3.65 15.73
N ILE A 195 15.25 -3.97 15.15
CA ILE A 195 14.64 -5.31 15.24
C ILE A 195 15.41 -6.32 14.39
N THR A 196 15.78 -5.96 13.16
CA THR A 196 16.52 -6.87 12.24
C THR A 196 17.87 -7.27 12.81
N HIS A 197 18.52 -6.40 13.61
CA HIS A 197 19.81 -6.63 14.23
C HIS A 197 19.73 -7.30 15.65
N MET A 198 18.54 -7.74 16.05
CA MET A 198 18.40 -8.55 17.27
C MET A 198 19.03 -9.93 17.09
N ALA A 199 19.49 -10.54 18.20
CA ALA A 199 19.96 -11.93 18.16
C ALA A 199 18.85 -12.90 17.75
N THR A 200 19.12 -13.72 16.73
CA THR A 200 18.16 -14.66 16.12
C THR A 200 18.67 -16.09 16.16
N ASP A 201 17.74 -17.04 16.07
CA ASP A 201 18.06 -18.44 15.80
C ASP A 201 18.52 -18.57 14.34
N PRO A 202 19.77 -19.01 14.09
CA PRO A 202 20.32 -19.09 12.74
C PRO A 202 19.64 -20.12 11.82
N ARG A 203 18.76 -20.96 12.39
CA ARG A 203 18.03 -21.98 11.61
C ARG A 203 16.80 -21.42 10.91
N ASN A 204 16.25 -20.29 11.40
CA ASN A 204 14.96 -19.75 10.92
C ASN A 204 14.83 -18.22 11.02
N ASP A 205 15.90 -17.51 11.37
CA ASP A 205 15.95 -16.04 11.52
C ASP A 205 14.94 -15.50 12.56
N ARG A 206 14.51 -16.33 13.51
CA ARG A 206 13.55 -15.93 14.54
C ARG A 206 14.26 -15.23 15.68
N PRO A 207 13.80 -14.04 16.13
CA PRO A 207 14.37 -13.39 17.31
C PRO A 207 14.23 -14.25 18.55
N PHE A 208 15.31 -14.44 19.32
CA PHE A 208 15.22 -15.11 20.63
C PHE A 208 14.32 -14.35 21.60
N ARG A 209 14.29 -13.03 21.50
CA ARG A 209 13.33 -12.18 22.18
C ARG A 209 12.21 -11.81 21.21
N ALA A 210 11.04 -12.40 21.39
CA ALA A 210 9.90 -12.16 20.51
C ALA A 210 9.47 -10.69 20.51
N VAL A 211 9.38 -10.09 19.34
CA VAL A 211 8.75 -8.79 19.10
C VAL A 211 7.30 -9.03 18.76
N LYS A 212 6.39 -8.63 19.65
CA LYS A 212 4.94 -8.81 19.48
C LYS A 212 4.30 -7.57 18.93
N ILE A 213 3.31 -7.75 18.06
CA ILE A 213 2.33 -6.72 17.71
C ILE A 213 1.29 -6.71 18.82
N LEU A 214 1.17 -5.59 19.52
CA LEU A 214 0.19 -5.45 20.60
C LEU A 214 -1.18 -5.12 20.05
N HIS A 215 -1.23 -4.17 19.08
CA HIS A 215 -2.44 -3.76 18.39
C HIS A 215 -2.09 -2.97 17.12
N ILE A 216 -3.00 -2.96 16.15
CA ILE A 216 -2.91 -2.10 14.97
C ILE A 216 -4.12 -1.16 14.91
N THR A 217 -3.86 0.13 15.05
CA THR A 217 -4.88 1.17 14.88
C THR A 217 -4.86 1.71 13.46
N ILE A 218 -6.03 1.78 12.82
CA ILE A 218 -6.18 2.39 11.50
C ILE A 218 -6.75 3.81 11.67
N VAL A 219 -5.94 4.80 11.35
CA VAL A 219 -6.36 6.20 11.31
C VAL A 219 -6.81 6.51 9.89
N LYS A 220 -8.08 6.90 9.73
CA LYS A 220 -8.56 7.42 8.44
C LYS A 220 -7.82 8.73 8.18
N GLY A 221 -7.17 8.85 7.02
CA GLY A 221 -6.44 10.06 6.68
C GLY A 221 -7.39 11.27 6.76
N ALA A 222 -7.19 12.14 7.72
CA ALA A 222 -7.70 13.50 7.65
C ALA A 222 -6.91 14.17 6.52
N GLY A 223 -7.59 14.83 5.58
CA GLY A 223 -6.91 15.67 4.59
C GLY A 223 -6.04 16.67 5.36
N THR A 224 -4.75 16.38 5.47
CA THR A 224 -3.80 17.33 6.04
C THR A 224 -3.69 18.48 5.07
N ALA A 225 -4.37 19.59 5.38
CA ALA A 225 -3.88 20.88 4.94
C ALA A 225 -2.43 20.96 5.44
N HIS A 226 -1.50 20.84 4.51
CA HIS A 226 -0.09 21.11 4.79
C HIS A 226 -0.05 22.54 5.34
N PRO A 227 0.41 22.83 6.57
CA PRO A 227 0.63 24.20 6.98
C PRO A 227 1.68 24.75 6.01
N ALA A 228 1.25 25.76 5.23
CA ALA A 228 2.16 26.50 4.36
C ALA A 228 3.37 26.89 5.22
N GLY A 229 4.56 26.43 4.82
CA GLY A 229 5.79 26.66 5.53
C GLY A 229 5.92 28.15 5.85
N THR A 230 5.99 28.47 7.12
CA THR A 230 6.45 29.77 7.59
C THR A 230 7.87 29.94 7.04
N ALA A 231 8.00 30.80 6.04
CA ALA A 231 9.28 31.18 5.49
C ALA A 231 10.20 31.62 6.65
N ALA A 232 11.25 30.87 6.87
CA ALA A 232 12.26 31.17 7.83
C ALA A 232 12.85 32.57 7.48
N LYS A 233 12.59 33.54 8.35
CA LYS A 233 13.13 34.88 8.25
C LYS A 233 14.66 34.76 8.34
N LYS A 234 15.33 35.06 7.23
CA LYS A 234 16.80 35.11 7.11
C LYS A 234 17.37 35.99 8.24
N PRO A 235 18.36 35.53 9.03
CA PRO A 235 19.01 36.37 10.00
C PRO A 235 19.72 37.51 9.28
N ALA A 236 19.50 38.76 9.75
CA ALA A 236 20.18 39.92 9.26
C ALA A 236 21.68 39.81 9.60
N THR A 237 22.50 39.95 8.58
CA THR A 237 23.97 40.01 8.68
C THR A 237 24.37 41.22 9.53
N ALA A 238 24.93 40.96 10.70
CA ALA A 238 25.54 42.02 11.52
C ALA A 238 26.80 42.54 10.83
N ALA A 239 26.90 43.85 10.69
CA ALA A 239 28.07 44.56 10.15
C ALA A 239 29.28 44.35 11.05
N PRO A 240 30.53 44.35 10.50
CA PRO A 240 31.74 44.15 11.30
C PRO A 240 32.07 45.40 12.12
N ALA A 241 32.29 45.18 13.40
CA ALA A 241 32.79 46.25 14.31
C ALA A 241 34.23 46.63 13.97
N LYS A 242 34.48 47.92 13.90
CA LYS A 242 35.76 48.58 13.68
C LYS A 242 36.72 48.28 14.84
N PRO A 243 38.01 47.99 14.61
CA PRO A 243 38.97 47.76 15.69
C PRO A 243 39.33 49.07 16.43
N ALA A 244 39.24 48.98 17.73
CA ALA A 244 39.72 50.07 18.62
C ALA A 244 41.26 50.06 18.70
N ALA A 245 41.84 51.19 18.54
CA ALA A 245 43.29 51.47 18.61
C ALA A 245 43.85 51.15 20.00
N SER A 246 44.96 50.43 20.01
CA SER A 246 45.86 50.28 21.15
C SER A 246 46.52 51.60 21.46
N SER A 247 46.44 52.13 22.71
CA SER A 247 47.34 53.15 23.27
C SER A 247 48.15 52.47 24.35
N ASN A 248 49.48 52.48 24.11
CA ASN A 248 50.53 52.22 25.11
C ASN A 248 50.45 53.21 26.29
N GLN A 249 50.58 52.74 27.48
CA GLN A 249 51.59 53.10 28.48
C GLN A 249 51.70 52.02 29.52
#